data_a651fc63492ebb64152777d2df99f56d
#
_entry.id   a651fc63492ebb64152777d2df99f56d
#
_cell.length_a   1.000
_cell.length_b   1.000
_cell.length_c   1.000
_cell.angle_alpha   90.00
_cell.angle_beta   90.00
_cell.angle_gamma   90.00
#
_symmetry.space_group_name_H-M   'P 1'
#
loop_
_entity.id
_entity.type
_entity.pdbx_description
1 polymer ?
#
loop_
_entity_poly.entity_id
_entity_poly.type
_entity_poly.pdbx_seq_one_letter_code
_entity_poly.pdbx_strand_id
1 'polypeptide(L)'
;MVPDYYTRKQTLTNAERYITPRLKELEDMILGAEDKLYALEYEAFVSIRTKIAAEVERIQKTARAIAKLDAYASLALVASRNQFVRPKINTKGVIDIKNGRHPVVEKMISNDMFIPNDTYLDNGKNRVAVITGPNMAGKSTYMRQSALIVLMAQIGSFVPAEKANIGIVDRIFTRVGASDDLASGQSTFMVEMTEVANILRNATSKSLLILDEIGRGTSTFDGL
;
A
#
# COMPACT_ATOMS: atom_id res chain seq x y z
N MET A 1 19.41 -80.25 -10.36
CA MET A 1 19.52 -80.00 -8.90
C MET A 1 19.54 -78.48 -8.72
N VAL A 2 18.68 -77.94 -7.85
CA VAL A 2 18.71 -76.53 -7.52
C VAL A 2 19.76 -76.38 -6.44
N PRO A 3 20.71 -75.38 -6.54
CA PRO A 3 21.71 -75.14 -5.53
C PRO A 3 21.08 -74.75 -4.18
N ASP A 4 21.70 -75.15 -3.06
CA ASP A 4 21.17 -74.96 -1.70
C ASP A 4 21.02 -73.46 -1.27
N TYR A 5 21.68 -72.55 -1.97
CA TYR A 5 21.57 -71.06 -1.70
C TYR A 5 20.40 -70.41 -2.43
N TYR A 6 19.61 -71.18 -3.21
CA TYR A 6 18.37 -70.71 -3.82
C TYR A 6 17.19 -71.00 -2.89
N THR A 7 16.50 -69.97 -2.48
CA THR A 7 15.25 -70.07 -1.71
C THR A 7 14.06 -69.95 -2.65
N ARG A 8 13.16 -70.92 -2.60
CA ARG A 8 11.95 -70.97 -3.42
C ARG A 8 10.99 -69.84 -2.96
N LYS A 9 10.58 -68.97 -3.87
CA LYS A 9 9.67 -67.84 -3.62
C LYS A 9 8.24 -68.14 -4.10
N GLN A 10 8.10 -68.84 -5.22
CA GLN A 10 6.77 -69.10 -5.80
C GLN A 10 6.82 -70.29 -6.78
N THR A 11 5.78 -71.14 -6.74
CA THR A 11 5.56 -72.20 -7.74
C THR A 11 4.54 -71.73 -8.76
N LEU A 12 4.85 -71.83 -10.03
CA LEU A 12 3.98 -71.56 -11.18
C LEU A 12 3.66 -72.86 -11.88
N THR A 13 2.67 -72.86 -12.78
CA THR A 13 2.20 -74.06 -13.44
C THR A 13 3.32 -74.82 -14.20
N ASN A 14 4.26 -74.12 -14.81
CA ASN A 14 5.37 -74.67 -15.60
C ASN A 14 6.75 -74.16 -15.19
N ALA A 15 6.90 -73.54 -14.03
CA ALA A 15 8.16 -72.98 -13.56
C ALA A 15 8.15 -72.75 -12.04
N GLU A 16 9.33 -72.69 -11.47
CA GLU A 16 9.51 -72.27 -10.08
C GLU A 16 10.38 -71.01 -10.02
N ARG A 17 10.00 -70.04 -9.18
CA ARG A 17 10.77 -68.85 -8.93
C ARG A 17 11.61 -69.08 -7.70
N TYR A 18 12.88 -68.73 -7.81
CA TYR A 18 13.85 -68.77 -6.73
C TYR A 18 14.42 -67.38 -6.50
N ILE A 19 14.85 -67.09 -5.28
CA ILE A 19 15.58 -65.87 -4.91
C ILE A 19 16.86 -66.25 -4.19
N THR A 20 17.93 -65.60 -4.44
CA THR A 20 19.17 -65.67 -3.64
C THR A 20 19.18 -64.69 -2.51
N PRO A 21 19.90 -64.92 -1.41
CA PRO A 21 20.06 -63.94 -0.34
C PRO A 21 20.56 -62.57 -0.86
N ARG A 22 21.51 -62.59 -1.78
CA ARG A 22 22.05 -61.38 -2.40
C ARG A 22 21.02 -60.65 -3.26
N LEU A 23 20.20 -61.34 -4.00
CA LEU A 23 19.14 -60.73 -4.79
C LEU A 23 18.08 -60.08 -3.89
N LYS A 24 17.75 -60.72 -2.76
CA LYS A 24 16.83 -60.16 -1.77
C LYS A 24 17.36 -58.90 -1.13
N GLU A 25 18.63 -58.87 -0.77
CA GLU A 25 19.27 -57.66 -0.25
C GLU A 25 19.21 -56.48 -1.26
N LEU A 26 19.45 -56.78 -2.54
CA LEU A 26 19.36 -55.78 -3.61
C LEU A 26 17.91 -55.30 -3.85
N GLU A 27 16.94 -56.24 -3.83
CA GLU A 27 15.51 -55.94 -3.92
C GLU A 27 15.10 -54.98 -2.78
N ASP A 28 15.46 -55.30 -1.53
CA ASP A 28 15.13 -54.48 -0.33
C ASP A 28 15.83 -53.12 -0.39
N MET A 29 17.07 -53.07 -0.92
CA MET A 29 17.75 -51.76 -1.09
C MET A 29 17.07 -50.92 -2.16
N ILE A 30 16.68 -51.47 -3.29
CA ILE A 30 16.06 -50.73 -4.40
C ILE A 30 14.65 -50.30 -4.01
N LEU A 31 13.83 -51.25 -3.52
CA LEU A 31 12.45 -50.93 -3.13
C LEU A 31 12.35 -49.98 -1.93
N GLY A 32 13.30 -50.07 -1.00
CA GLY A 32 13.36 -49.16 0.15
C GLY A 32 14.13 -47.84 -0.07
N ALA A 33 14.75 -47.66 -1.26
CA ALA A 33 15.58 -46.49 -1.52
C ALA A 33 14.77 -45.17 -1.54
N GLU A 34 13.59 -45.19 -2.14
CA GLU A 34 12.70 -44.05 -2.26
C GLU A 34 12.17 -43.58 -0.89
N ASP A 35 11.71 -44.56 -0.07
CA ASP A 35 11.24 -44.23 1.29
C ASP A 35 12.36 -43.68 2.17
N LYS A 36 13.59 -44.21 2.05
CA LYS A 36 14.76 -43.69 2.73
C LYS A 36 15.12 -42.28 2.27
N LEU A 37 15.02 -42.02 0.97
CA LEU A 37 15.27 -40.69 0.42
C LEU A 37 14.28 -39.67 1.00
N TYR A 38 12.98 -39.97 0.96
CA TYR A 38 11.96 -39.08 1.54
C TYR A 38 12.16 -38.87 3.04
N ALA A 39 12.52 -39.88 3.79
CA ALA A 39 12.81 -39.77 5.21
C ALA A 39 13.98 -38.82 5.47
N LEU A 40 15.09 -38.97 4.73
CA LEU A 40 16.27 -38.10 4.85
C LEU A 40 15.99 -36.66 4.42
N GLU A 41 15.23 -36.47 3.34
CA GLU A 41 14.81 -35.11 2.91
C GLU A 41 13.95 -34.47 3.97
N TYR A 42 13.00 -35.19 4.57
CA TYR A 42 12.16 -34.67 5.64
C TYR A 42 12.97 -34.31 6.89
N GLU A 43 13.91 -35.15 7.31
CA GLU A 43 14.80 -34.85 8.44
C GLU A 43 15.65 -33.60 8.18
N ALA A 44 16.22 -33.48 6.99
CA ALA A 44 16.99 -32.32 6.57
C ALA A 44 16.13 -31.05 6.60
N PHE A 45 14.91 -31.11 6.04
CA PHE A 45 13.95 -30.01 6.07
C PHE A 45 13.60 -29.60 7.49
N VAL A 46 13.28 -30.55 8.38
CA VAL A 46 12.94 -30.26 9.77
C VAL A 46 14.12 -29.65 10.51
N SER A 47 15.34 -30.14 10.26
CA SER A 47 16.57 -29.58 10.85
C SER A 47 16.77 -28.10 10.46
N ILE A 48 16.64 -27.78 9.17
CA ILE A 48 16.78 -26.41 8.66
C ILE A 48 15.66 -25.52 9.23
N ARG A 49 14.40 -26.00 9.18
CA ARG A 49 13.25 -25.28 9.73
C ARG A 49 13.45 -24.94 11.20
N THR A 50 13.92 -25.88 12.00
CA THR A 50 14.16 -25.69 13.44
C THR A 50 15.26 -24.65 13.70
N LYS A 51 16.34 -24.70 12.91
CA LYS A 51 17.42 -23.69 12.99
C LYS A 51 16.90 -22.29 12.65
N ILE A 52 16.11 -22.16 11.60
CA ILE A 52 15.50 -20.86 11.21
C ILE A 52 14.53 -20.39 12.29
N ALA A 53 13.69 -21.29 12.82
CA ALA A 53 12.73 -20.96 13.86
C ALA A 53 13.39 -20.42 15.15
N ALA A 54 14.55 -20.93 15.50
CA ALA A 54 15.32 -20.43 16.65
C ALA A 54 15.83 -19.00 16.47
N GLU A 55 16.00 -18.53 15.22
CA GLU A 55 16.52 -17.20 14.89
C GLU A 55 15.42 -16.25 14.37
N VAL A 56 14.15 -16.66 14.39
CA VAL A 56 13.05 -15.92 13.75
C VAL A 56 12.88 -14.51 14.29
N GLU A 57 13.03 -14.29 15.60
CA GLU A 57 12.93 -12.96 16.20
C GLU A 57 14.03 -12.02 15.71
N ARG A 58 15.27 -12.52 15.60
CA ARG A 58 16.40 -11.76 15.09
C ARG A 58 16.22 -11.42 13.61
N ILE A 59 15.77 -12.38 12.81
CA ILE A 59 15.48 -12.20 11.38
C ILE A 59 14.39 -11.14 11.20
N GLN A 60 13.28 -11.25 11.94
CA GLN A 60 12.17 -10.29 11.85
C GLN A 60 12.56 -8.88 12.33
N LYS A 61 13.39 -8.77 13.38
CA LYS A 61 13.91 -7.49 13.86
C LYS A 61 14.79 -6.83 12.80
N THR A 62 15.67 -7.59 12.18
CA THR A 62 16.54 -7.11 11.11
C THR A 62 15.73 -6.70 9.87
N ALA A 63 14.78 -7.52 9.44
CA ALA A 63 13.91 -7.21 8.31
C ALA A 63 13.11 -5.91 8.54
N ARG A 64 12.56 -5.72 9.75
CA ARG A 64 11.87 -4.46 10.10
C ARG A 64 12.80 -3.24 10.09
N ALA A 65 14.05 -3.40 10.51
CA ALA A 65 15.03 -2.31 10.47
C ALA A 65 15.40 -1.95 9.03
N ILE A 66 15.62 -2.95 8.18
CA ILE A 66 15.90 -2.76 6.74
C ILE A 66 14.70 -2.09 6.05
N ALA A 67 13.48 -2.56 6.29
CA ALA A 67 12.27 -1.98 5.69
C ALA A 67 12.10 -0.49 6.07
N LYS A 68 12.38 -0.11 7.32
CA LYS A 68 12.37 1.30 7.74
C LYS A 68 13.44 2.12 7.03
N LEU A 69 14.64 1.59 6.92
CA LEU A 69 15.75 2.27 6.24
C LEU A 69 15.45 2.47 4.75
N ASP A 70 14.90 1.45 4.09
CA ASP A 70 14.51 1.51 2.68
C ASP A 70 13.42 2.57 2.45
N ALA A 71 12.37 2.60 3.30
CA ALA A 71 11.34 3.63 3.24
C ALA A 71 11.93 5.05 3.43
N TYR A 72 12.81 5.25 4.41
CA TYR A 72 13.44 6.55 4.63
C TYR A 72 14.38 6.95 3.48
N ALA A 73 15.12 6.02 2.94
CA ALA A 73 16.00 6.26 1.79
C ALA A 73 15.18 6.67 0.55
N SER A 74 14.05 6.01 0.30
CA SER A 74 13.15 6.32 -0.80
C SER A 74 12.53 7.72 -0.65
N LEU A 75 12.02 8.06 0.55
CA LEU A 75 11.47 9.38 0.84
C LEU A 75 12.53 10.49 0.74
N ALA A 76 13.74 10.24 1.24
CA ALA A 76 14.85 11.20 1.16
C ALA A 76 15.30 11.45 -0.29
N LEU A 77 15.37 10.39 -1.10
CA LEU A 77 15.73 10.51 -2.52
C LEU A 77 14.70 11.32 -3.29
N VAL A 78 13.41 11.04 -3.07
CA VAL A 78 12.31 11.81 -3.70
C VAL A 78 12.35 13.27 -3.25
N ALA A 79 12.55 13.53 -1.96
CA ALA A 79 12.64 14.89 -1.43
C ALA A 79 13.80 15.67 -2.03
N SER A 80 14.99 15.06 -2.11
CA SER A 80 16.18 15.68 -2.71
C SER A 80 15.99 16.00 -4.19
N ARG A 81 15.45 15.04 -4.97
CA ARG A 81 15.26 15.21 -6.42
C ARG A 81 14.21 16.26 -6.77
N ASN A 82 13.20 16.46 -5.90
CA ASN A 82 12.07 17.36 -6.17
C ASN A 82 12.12 18.63 -5.33
N GLN A 83 13.23 18.90 -4.64
CA GLN A 83 13.37 20.08 -3.78
C GLN A 83 12.23 20.23 -2.77
N PHE A 84 11.83 19.13 -2.14
CA PHE A 84 10.85 19.13 -1.07
C PHE A 84 11.49 19.59 0.23
N VAL A 85 10.73 20.28 1.07
CA VAL A 85 11.19 20.79 2.35
C VAL A 85 10.64 20.01 3.52
N ARG A 86 11.36 19.98 4.63
CA ARG A 86 10.91 19.35 5.86
C ARG A 86 9.77 20.17 6.48
N PRO A 87 8.54 19.65 6.62
CA PRO A 87 7.46 20.34 7.27
C PRO A 87 7.68 20.41 8.79
N LYS A 88 7.22 21.48 9.42
CA LYS A 88 6.98 21.52 10.87
C LYS A 88 5.61 20.90 11.14
N ILE A 89 5.52 20.07 12.16
CA ILE A 89 4.26 19.47 12.59
C ILE A 89 3.80 20.12 13.88
N ASN A 90 2.52 20.43 13.97
CA ASN A 90 1.92 21.06 15.15
C ASN A 90 0.62 20.38 15.56
N THR A 91 0.24 20.57 16.83
CA THR A 91 -1.03 20.07 17.40
C THR A 91 -2.09 21.16 17.54
N LYS A 92 -1.81 22.38 17.04
CA LYS A 92 -2.68 23.53 17.17
C LYS A 92 -3.76 23.62 16.10
N GLY A 93 -3.76 22.68 15.14
CA GLY A 93 -4.70 22.66 14.02
C GLY A 93 -4.48 23.78 12.99
N VAL A 94 -3.25 24.29 12.91
CA VAL A 94 -2.87 25.32 11.92
C VAL A 94 -2.22 24.63 10.73
N ILE A 95 -2.72 24.93 9.54
CA ILE A 95 -2.12 24.55 8.25
C ILE A 95 -1.64 25.83 7.60
N ASP A 96 -0.33 26.03 7.55
CA ASP A 96 0.32 27.19 6.93
C ASP A 96 1.37 26.70 5.95
N ILE A 97 1.06 26.85 4.67
CA ILE A 97 1.89 26.42 3.54
C ILE A 97 2.28 27.65 2.76
N LYS A 98 3.57 27.86 2.54
CA LYS A 98 4.11 28.93 1.72
C LYS A 98 4.67 28.36 0.42
N ASN A 99 4.28 28.96 -0.69
CA ASN A 99 4.69 28.56 -2.03
C ASN A 99 4.53 27.05 -2.27
N GLY A 100 3.36 26.50 -1.89
CA GLY A 100 3.00 25.11 -2.11
C GLY A 100 2.90 24.78 -3.60
N ARG A 101 3.33 23.59 -3.99
CA ARG A 101 3.28 23.10 -5.36
C ARG A 101 2.52 21.77 -5.42
N HIS A 102 1.87 21.49 -6.54
CA HIS A 102 1.17 20.23 -6.71
C HIS A 102 2.15 19.14 -7.18
N PRO A 103 2.45 18.09 -6.38
CA PRO A 103 3.56 17.16 -6.64
C PRO A 103 3.42 16.38 -7.95
N VAL A 104 2.21 16.21 -8.47
CA VAL A 104 1.95 15.50 -9.72
C VAL A 104 1.90 16.48 -10.89
N VAL A 105 1.11 17.56 -10.77
CA VAL A 105 0.91 18.51 -11.86
C VAL A 105 2.23 19.20 -12.22
N GLU A 106 3.05 19.57 -11.24
CA GLU A 106 4.38 20.14 -11.45
C GLU A 106 5.27 19.29 -12.36
N LYS A 107 5.13 17.95 -12.30
CA LYS A 107 5.89 17.02 -13.15
C LYS A 107 5.29 16.81 -14.53
N MET A 108 4.01 17.07 -14.70
CA MET A 108 3.30 16.87 -15.97
C MET A 108 3.41 18.09 -16.88
N ILE A 109 3.68 19.25 -16.32
CA ILE A 109 3.89 20.48 -17.07
C ILE A 109 5.31 20.45 -17.67
N SER A 110 5.41 20.28 -18.98
CA SER A 110 6.70 20.15 -19.68
C SER A 110 7.25 21.47 -20.20
N ASN A 111 6.41 22.47 -20.44
CA ASN A 111 6.79 23.73 -21.12
C ASN A 111 6.58 24.99 -20.29
N ASP A 112 5.91 24.89 -19.13
CA ASP A 112 5.62 26.02 -18.26
C ASP A 112 6.08 25.75 -16.84
N MET A 113 6.29 26.81 -16.05
CA MET A 113 6.60 26.69 -14.62
C MET A 113 5.29 26.60 -13.83
N PHE A 114 5.23 25.67 -12.89
CA PHE A 114 4.13 25.61 -11.93
C PHE A 114 4.14 26.89 -11.06
N ILE A 115 3.01 27.56 -10.98
CA ILE A 115 2.86 28.76 -10.12
C ILE A 115 2.53 28.29 -8.70
N PRO A 116 3.42 28.50 -7.72
CA PRO A 116 3.19 28.10 -6.33
C PRO A 116 2.07 28.92 -5.67
N ASN A 117 1.42 28.35 -4.66
CA ASN A 117 0.32 29.00 -3.95
C ASN A 117 0.47 28.87 -2.43
N ASP A 118 0.08 29.90 -1.71
CA ASP A 118 -0.02 29.89 -0.25
C ASP A 118 -1.34 29.27 0.19
N THR A 119 -1.31 28.56 1.32
CA THR A 119 -2.53 28.05 1.97
C THR A 119 -2.45 28.34 3.46
N TYR A 120 -3.48 28.96 4.02
CA TYR A 120 -3.60 29.17 5.46
C TYR A 120 -4.99 28.77 5.96
N LEU A 121 -5.03 27.81 6.87
CA LEU A 121 -6.24 27.38 7.58
C LEU A 121 -5.93 27.26 9.08
N ASP A 122 -6.92 27.57 9.91
CA ASP A 122 -6.84 27.37 11.35
C ASP A 122 -8.19 26.92 11.93
N ASN A 123 -8.21 26.51 13.19
CA ASN A 123 -9.44 26.11 13.88
C ASN A 123 -10.26 27.30 14.39
N GLY A 124 -9.88 28.53 14.06
CA GLY A 124 -10.50 29.79 14.48
C GLY A 124 -11.20 30.52 13.33
N LYS A 125 -10.66 31.67 12.98
CA LYS A 125 -11.25 32.59 11.99
C LYS A 125 -11.10 32.09 10.54
N ASN A 126 -10.07 31.30 10.23
CA ASN A 126 -9.79 30.82 8.89
C ASN A 126 -10.09 29.32 8.78
N ARG A 127 -11.20 28.87 9.38
CA ARG A 127 -11.61 27.47 9.34
C ARG A 127 -12.11 27.02 7.97
N VAL A 128 -12.70 27.94 7.22
CA VAL A 128 -13.26 27.71 5.89
C VAL A 128 -12.65 28.68 4.91
N ALA A 129 -12.14 28.18 3.81
CA ALA A 129 -11.69 28.96 2.67
C ALA A 129 -12.62 28.73 1.48
N VAL A 130 -13.28 29.77 1.01
CA VAL A 130 -14.11 29.74 -0.20
C VAL A 130 -13.24 30.15 -1.38
N ILE A 131 -13.07 29.24 -2.34
CA ILE A 131 -12.21 29.42 -3.51
C ILE A 131 -13.09 29.64 -4.74
N THR A 132 -13.01 30.82 -5.32
CA THR A 132 -13.77 31.23 -6.49
C THR A 132 -12.86 31.53 -7.68
N GLY A 133 -13.40 31.51 -8.86
CA GLY A 133 -12.67 31.84 -10.09
C GLY A 133 -13.24 31.12 -11.33
N PRO A 134 -12.78 31.46 -12.53
CA PRO A 134 -13.26 30.85 -13.76
C PRO A 134 -12.90 29.36 -13.86
N ASN A 135 -13.55 28.63 -14.73
CA ASN A 135 -13.18 27.25 -15.04
C ASN A 135 -11.77 27.19 -15.62
N MET A 136 -11.06 26.09 -15.38
CA MET A 136 -9.64 25.88 -15.76
C MET A 136 -8.62 26.83 -15.11
N ALA A 137 -9.02 27.67 -14.14
CA ALA A 137 -8.12 28.55 -13.40
C ALA A 137 -7.30 27.85 -12.29
N GLY A 138 -7.35 26.53 -12.19
CA GLY A 138 -6.56 25.77 -11.21
C GLY A 138 -7.18 25.62 -9.83
N LYS A 139 -8.46 25.96 -9.61
CA LYS A 139 -9.14 25.82 -8.31
C LYS A 139 -9.01 24.42 -7.72
N SER A 140 -9.41 23.41 -8.47
CA SER A 140 -9.34 21.99 -8.02
C SER A 140 -7.88 21.53 -7.83
N THR A 141 -6.95 22.03 -8.64
CA THR A 141 -5.50 21.77 -8.48
C THR A 141 -4.99 22.31 -7.16
N TYR A 142 -5.36 23.55 -6.81
CA TYR A 142 -5.00 24.19 -5.55
C TYR A 142 -5.55 23.44 -4.33
N MET A 143 -6.81 23.02 -4.38
CA MET A 143 -7.41 22.27 -3.27
C MET A 143 -6.74 20.90 -3.08
N ARG A 144 -6.53 20.16 -4.19
CA ARG A 144 -5.85 18.86 -4.14
C ARG A 144 -4.40 18.99 -3.70
N GLN A 145 -3.68 20.02 -4.12
CA GLN A 145 -2.34 20.35 -3.66
C GLN A 145 -2.29 20.46 -2.14
N SER A 146 -3.19 21.24 -1.55
CA SER A 146 -3.23 21.42 -0.10
C SER A 146 -3.47 20.11 0.64
N ALA A 147 -4.40 19.29 0.18
CA ALA A 147 -4.67 17.96 0.76
C ALA A 147 -3.45 17.02 0.64
N LEU A 148 -2.79 17.00 -0.52
CA LEU A 148 -1.61 16.16 -0.75
C LEU A 148 -0.43 16.58 0.12
N ILE A 149 -0.18 17.88 0.29
CA ILE A 149 0.88 18.38 1.17
C ILE A 149 0.62 17.95 2.62
N VAL A 150 -0.61 18.05 3.10
CA VAL A 150 -0.99 17.60 4.44
C VAL A 150 -0.81 16.09 4.58
N LEU A 151 -1.26 15.31 3.60
CA LEU A 151 -1.09 13.86 3.59
C LEU A 151 0.39 13.46 3.61
N MET A 152 1.20 14.06 2.74
CA MET A 152 2.65 13.80 2.67
C MET A 152 3.34 14.12 3.99
N ALA A 153 3.00 15.25 4.63
CA ALA A 153 3.54 15.62 5.94
C ALA A 153 3.20 14.57 7.00
N GLN A 154 1.98 14.04 7.02
CA GLN A 154 1.52 13.06 8.03
C GLN A 154 2.11 11.67 7.86
N ILE A 155 2.44 11.25 6.65
CA ILE A 155 3.16 9.98 6.44
C ILE A 155 4.66 10.08 6.70
N GLY A 156 5.16 11.27 7.09
CA GLY A 156 6.57 11.50 7.40
C GLY A 156 7.43 11.90 6.19
N SER A 157 6.81 12.24 5.06
CA SER A 157 7.52 12.75 3.88
C SER A 157 7.84 14.23 4.02
N PHE A 158 8.86 14.68 3.31
CA PHE A 158 9.02 16.11 2.99
C PHE A 158 7.96 16.51 1.97
N VAL A 159 7.71 17.82 1.85
CA VAL A 159 6.57 18.35 1.09
C VAL A 159 6.99 19.37 0.04
N PRO A 160 6.26 19.44 -1.08
CA PRO A 160 6.52 20.39 -2.17
C PRO A 160 6.06 21.82 -1.79
N ALA A 161 6.85 22.51 -1.01
CA ALA A 161 6.60 23.89 -0.58
C ALA A 161 7.92 24.59 -0.28
N GLU A 162 7.90 25.92 -0.12
CA GLU A 162 9.04 26.67 0.44
C GLU A 162 9.10 26.50 1.96
N LYS A 163 7.95 26.60 2.61
CA LYS A 163 7.79 26.34 4.05
C LYS A 163 6.44 25.71 4.31
N ALA A 164 6.37 24.81 5.28
CA ALA A 164 5.11 24.21 5.69
C ALA A 164 5.10 24.00 7.21
N ASN A 165 3.99 24.42 7.83
CA ASN A 165 3.68 24.16 9.23
C ASN A 165 2.30 23.50 9.27
N ILE A 166 2.27 22.18 9.50
CA ILE A 166 1.10 21.36 9.27
C ILE A 166 0.54 20.86 10.60
N GLY A 167 -0.70 21.25 10.88
CA GLY A 167 -1.50 20.69 11.98
C GLY A 167 -1.87 19.24 11.70
N ILE A 168 -1.78 18.40 12.73
CA ILE A 168 -2.21 17.01 12.62
C ILE A 168 -3.72 16.97 12.39
N VAL A 169 -4.13 16.30 11.31
CA VAL A 169 -5.53 15.99 11.00
C VAL A 169 -5.80 14.51 11.24
N ASP A 170 -7.00 14.17 11.66
CA ASP A 170 -7.40 12.79 11.88
C ASP A 170 -7.85 12.11 10.59
N ARG A 171 -8.43 12.87 9.68
CA ARG A 171 -8.90 12.41 8.36
C ARG A 171 -8.79 13.51 7.31
N ILE A 172 -8.65 13.10 6.07
CA ILE A 172 -8.75 13.97 4.90
C ILE A 172 -9.91 13.44 4.08
N PHE A 173 -10.95 14.25 3.92
CA PHE A 173 -12.07 13.95 3.06
C PHE A 173 -11.99 14.79 1.80
N THR A 174 -12.21 14.15 0.67
CA THR A 174 -12.25 14.83 -0.63
C THR A 174 -13.53 14.46 -1.35
N ARG A 175 -14.26 15.48 -1.80
CA ARG A 175 -15.32 15.35 -2.78
C ARG A 175 -14.95 16.24 -3.97
N VAL A 176 -14.55 15.60 -5.05
CA VAL A 176 -14.01 16.29 -6.23
C VAL A 176 -14.66 15.68 -7.47
N GLY A 177 -15.48 16.48 -8.18
CA GLY A 177 -16.09 16.14 -9.47
C GLY A 177 -16.84 14.81 -9.53
N ALA A 178 -17.95 14.72 -10.20
CA ALA A 178 -18.57 13.44 -10.50
C ALA A 178 -17.77 12.72 -11.60
N SER A 179 -17.34 11.50 -11.35
CA SER A 179 -17.23 10.54 -12.45
C SER A 179 -18.65 10.07 -12.73
N ASP A 180 -19.13 10.26 -13.94
CA ASP A 180 -20.41 9.69 -14.38
C ASP A 180 -20.30 8.16 -14.28
N ASP A 181 -20.77 7.61 -13.17
CA ASP A 181 -20.94 6.17 -13.03
C ASP A 181 -22.26 5.77 -13.67
N LEU A 182 -22.27 5.75 -15.00
CA LEU A 182 -23.41 5.31 -15.81
C LEU A 182 -23.82 3.86 -15.52
N ALA A 183 -22.98 3.09 -14.83
CA ALA A 183 -23.21 1.68 -14.56
C ALA A 183 -24.16 1.43 -13.37
N SER A 184 -24.28 2.38 -12.43
CA SER A 184 -25.07 2.20 -11.21
C SER A 184 -26.55 2.65 -11.34
N GLY A 185 -26.92 3.33 -12.43
CA GLY A 185 -28.28 3.84 -12.64
C GLY A 185 -28.78 4.86 -11.61
N GLN A 186 -27.89 5.33 -10.72
CA GLN A 186 -28.20 6.36 -9.74
C GLN A 186 -27.96 7.75 -10.32
N SER A 187 -28.81 8.71 -9.95
CA SER A 187 -28.58 10.11 -10.29
C SER A 187 -27.25 10.59 -9.71
N THR A 188 -26.43 11.25 -10.52
CA THR A 188 -25.14 11.87 -10.10
C THR A 188 -25.33 12.75 -8.86
N PHE A 189 -26.46 13.45 -8.76
CA PHE A 189 -26.83 14.24 -7.59
C PHE A 189 -26.99 13.39 -6.33
N MET A 190 -27.68 12.23 -6.41
CA MET A 190 -27.87 11.34 -5.25
C MET A 190 -26.55 10.73 -4.78
N VAL A 191 -25.67 10.35 -5.69
CA VAL A 191 -24.32 9.88 -5.34
C VAL A 191 -23.55 10.98 -4.62
N GLU A 192 -23.56 12.18 -5.17
CA GLU A 192 -22.92 13.36 -4.56
C GLU A 192 -23.45 13.62 -3.15
N MET A 193 -24.76 13.68 -2.96
CA MET A 193 -25.37 13.93 -1.66
C MET A 193 -25.06 12.83 -0.65
N THR A 194 -24.99 11.58 -1.09
CA THR A 194 -24.63 10.45 -0.23
C THR A 194 -23.16 10.56 0.24
N GLU A 195 -22.24 10.93 -0.64
CA GLU A 195 -20.85 11.16 -0.29
C GLU A 195 -20.69 12.33 0.69
N VAL A 196 -21.36 13.46 0.42
CA VAL A 196 -21.34 14.61 1.33
C VAL A 196 -21.94 14.24 2.69
N ALA A 197 -23.06 13.52 2.73
CA ALA A 197 -23.64 13.05 3.98
C ALA A 197 -22.69 12.13 4.76
N ASN A 198 -21.96 11.26 4.06
CA ASN A 198 -20.96 10.41 4.67
C ASN A 198 -19.78 11.23 5.26
N ILE A 199 -19.32 12.25 4.54
CA ILE A 199 -18.30 13.18 5.03
C ILE A 199 -18.79 13.87 6.31
N LEU A 200 -19.98 14.47 6.28
CA LEU A 200 -20.54 15.20 7.41
C LEU A 200 -20.76 14.33 8.66
N ARG A 201 -21.13 13.06 8.47
CA ARG A 201 -21.32 12.10 9.58
C ARG A 201 -20.00 11.66 10.24
N ASN A 202 -18.93 11.63 9.46
CA ASN A 202 -17.64 11.07 9.90
C ASN A 202 -16.56 12.12 10.15
N ALA A 203 -16.78 13.37 9.72
CA ALA A 203 -15.83 14.46 9.95
C ALA A 203 -15.85 14.89 11.42
N THR A 204 -14.68 15.24 11.92
CA THR A 204 -14.49 15.82 13.25
C THR A 204 -13.98 17.26 13.13
N SER A 205 -13.83 17.93 14.26
CA SER A 205 -13.21 19.27 14.29
C SER A 205 -11.74 19.28 13.87
N LYS A 206 -11.12 18.10 13.69
CA LYS A 206 -9.73 17.93 13.26
C LYS A 206 -9.60 17.40 11.84
N SER A 207 -10.69 17.19 11.13
CA SER A 207 -10.66 16.69 9.77
C SER A 207 -10.41 17.81 8.77
N LEU A 208 -9.63 17.53 7.72
CA LEU A 208 -9.49 18.40 6.56
C LEU A 208 -10.50 17.98 5.48
N LEU A 209 -11.32 18.91 5.04
CA LEU A 209 -12.34 18.67 4.02
C LEU A 209 -12.00 19.47 2.76
N ILE A 210 -12.00 18.78 1.63
CA ILE A 210 -11.87 19.36 0.28
C ILE A 210 -13.18 19.09 -0.46
N LEU A 211 -13.94 20.15 -0.70
CA LEU A 211 -15.27 20.08 -1.30
C LEU A 211 -15.25 20.91 -2.58
N ASP A 212 -15.32 20.22 -3.73
CA ASP A 212 -15.25 20.85 -5.05
C ASP A 212 -16.60 20.71 -5.75
N GLU A 213 -17.20 21.87 -6.10
CA GLU A 213 -18.40 21.96 -6.94
C GLU A 213 -19.63 21.13 -6.45
N ILE A 214 -19.97 21.27 -5.17
CA ILE A 214 -21.11 20.59 -4.59
C ILE A 214 -22.43 21.20 -5.12
N GLY A 215 -23.45 20.34 -5.39
CA GLY A 215 -24.77 20.75 -5.82
C GLY A 215 -24.90 21.01 -7.32
N ARG A 216 -23.90 20.65 -8.14
CA ARG A 216 -23.97 20.83 -9.61
C ARG A 216 -24.89 19.86 -10.33
N GLY A 217 -25.21 18.73 -9.71
CA GLY A 217 -26.06 17.68 -10.31
C GLY A 217 -27.55 18.01 -10.35
N THR A 218 -27.98 19.21 -9.93
CA THR A 218 -29.37 19.62 -9.89
C THR A 218 -29.56 21.08 -10.38
N SER A 219 -30.80 21.56 -10.38
CA SER A 219 -31.10 22.96 -10.71
C SER A 219 -30.42 23.90 -9.72
N THR A 220 -30.09 25.11 -10.17
CA THR A 220 -29.43 26.12 -9.32
C THR A 220 -30.28 26.46 -8.07
N PHE A 221 -31.60 26.35 -8.15
CA PHE A 221 -32.50 26.65 -7.04
C PHE A 221 -32.52 25.56 -5.96
N ASP A 222 -32.34 24.28 -6.37
CA ASP A 222 -32.35 23.15 -5.45
C ASP A 222 -30.94 22.85 -4.90
N GLY A 223 -29.88 23.44 -5.51
CA GLY A 223 -28.50 23.29 -5.12
C GLY A 223 -27.98 24.34 -4.15
N LEU A 224 -28.78 25.36 -3.83
CA LEU A 224 -28.49 26.40 -2.83
C LEU A 224 -29.06 26.05 -1.47
#